data_76fa1481f37b6f88a3658d3d95d95975
#
_entry.id   76fa1481f37b6f88a3658d3d95d95975
#
_cell.length_a   1.000
_cell.length_b   1.000
_cell.length_c   1.000
_cell.angle_alpha   90.00
_cell.angle_beta   90.00
_cell.angle_gamma   90.00
#
_symmetry.space_group_name_H-M   'P 1'
#
loop_
_entity.id
_entity.type
_entity.pdbx_description
1 polymer ?
#
loop_
_entity_poly.entity_id
_entity_poly.type
_entity_poly.pdbx_seq_one_letter_code
_entity_poly.pdbx_strand_id
1 'polypeptide(L)'
;PIAIIKCAAGGTHLGGDWNPDEPIQFKMYPLTLNLVKSSLAELDQKGIKYRIEGFIWHQGENDMFEENYMTNYGNNLQNFIAKWRRDLNIPKLKFYIGELCTKTIWGMDLRPRMYAISEGQRAVTKTDPFAEYIPTAHIGVEIGNPVGLHYHYGTLGQLEHGVNYADAYLKTIGKHSLQARPLKTWPYKKGTEVKLFILAGHRNMEGERAFVQEVGSSKKHQSLLKDNPAIAYKYSLGGGYRKSKSWEPLGPVGFYNTFGPELSFGQALQAKNKENIVIAKFTHSGSQIIDWTPGGSLAKSRHIYPAFINFIKETIGELQSKGQAVELAGVFYHLGENDMSFYPYRKQAAERLQSIIKQSRADLGQSSLKWYVSQQPPTNDKGVNSIDVISDVETIAAADPH
;
A
#
# COMPACT_ATOMS: atom_id res chain seq x y z
N PRO A 1 -20.26 -17.74 14.42
CA PRO A 1 -18.93 -18.33 14.48
C PRO A 1 -18.26 -18.30 13.10
N ILE A 2 -16.94 -18.26 13.07
CA ILE A 2 -16.13 -18.30 11.84
C ILE A 2 -15.24 -19.54 11.97
N ALA A 3 -15.15 -20.34 10.90
CA ALA A 3 -14.21 -21.44 10.76
C ALA A 3 -13.21 -21.10 9.64
N ILE A 4 -11.96 -21.48 9.83
CA ILE A 4 -10.88 -21.27 8.86
C ILE A 4 -10.20 -22.61 8.61
N ILE A 5 -10.09 -22.99 7.34
CA ILE A 5 -9.28 -24.13 6.90
C ILE A 5 -8.05 -23.54 6.22
N LYS A 6 -6.85 -23.88 6.68
CA LYS A 6 -5.59 -23.38 6.15
C LYS A 6 -4.75 -24.52 5.59
N CYS A 7 -4.33 -24.39 4.34
CA CYS A 7 -3.35 -25.28 3.71
C CYS A 7 -2.36 -24.43 2.91
N ALA A 8 -1.09 -24.58 3.21
CA ALA A 8 -0.02 -23.85 2.54
C ALA A 8 1.28 -24.65 2.61
N ALA A 9 2.12 -24.52 1.58
CA ALA A 9 3.47 -25.06 1.55
C ALA A 9 4.40 -24.05 0.86
N GLY A 10 5.54 -23.77 1.47
CA GLY A 10 6.58 -22.95 0.86
C GLY A 10 7.20 -23.65 -0.35
N GLY A 11 7.69 -22.89 -1.32
CA GLY A 11 8.39 -23.43 -2.48
C GLY A 11 7.48 -24.04 -3.56
N THR A 12 6.17 -23.78 -3.55
CA THR A 12 5.20 -24.40 -4.48
C THR A 12 4.79 -23.45 -5.61
N HIS A 13 4.42 -24.04 -6.75
CA HIS A 13 4.03 -23.36 -7.99
C HIS A 13 2.55 -23.53 -8.31
N LEU A 14 1.89 -22.47 -8.76
CA LEU A 14 0.52 -22.57 -9.26
C LEU A 14 0.46 -23.43 -10.55
N GLY A 15 1.43 -23.19 -11.45
CA GLY A 15 1.54 -23.98 -12.69
C GLY A 15 1.97 -25.42 -12.48
N GLY A 16 2.41 -25.79 -11.28
CA GLY A 16 2.93 -27.13 -10.94
C GLY A 16 2.19 -27.80 -9.79
N ASP A 17 2.63 -27.59 -8.55
CA ASP A 17 2.10 -28.30 -7.37
C ASP A 17 0.60 -28.06 -7.14
N TRP A 18 0.12 -26.87 -7.44
CA TRP A 18 -1.28 -26.48 -7.32
C TRP A 18 -2.07 -26.67 -8.63
N ASN A 19 -1.44 -27.18 -9.70
CA ASN A 19 -2.12 -27.45 -10.95
C ASN A 19 -3.18 -28.54 -10.70
N PRO A 20 -4.47 -28.27 -10.99
CA PRO A 20 -5.53 -29.22 -10.68
C PRO A 20 -5.60 -30.40 -11.66
N ASP A 21 -4.99 -30.30 -12.83
CA ASP A 21 -5.02 -31.33 -13.86
C ASP A 21 -3.78 -32.22 -13.79
N GLU A 22 -2.60 -31.62 -13.62
CA GLU A 22 -1.30 -32.30 -13.60
C GLU A 22 -0.43 -31.83 -12.42
N PRO A 23 -0.85 -32.14 -11.17
CA PRO A 23 -0.11 -31.70 -10.00
C PRO A 23 1.21 -32.47 -9.87
N ILE A 24 2.30 -31.70 -9.71
CA ILE A 24 3.66 -32.24 -9.52
C ILE A 24 4.08 -32.19 -8.03
N GLN A 25 5.22 -32.80 -7.70
CA GLN A 25 5.90 -32.77 -6.39
C GLN A 25 4.95 -32.90 -5.18
N PHE A 26 4.58 -31.78 -4.56
CA PHE A 26 3.75 -31.77 -3.35
C PHE A 26 2.27 -32.07 -3.61
N LYS A 27 1.82 -32.06 -4.87
CA LYS A 27 0.41 -32.34 -5.26
C LYS A 27 -0.59 -31.58 -4.41
N MET A 28 -0.36 -30.26 -4.26
CA MET A 28 -1.07 -29.40 -3.31
C MET A 28 -2.57 -29.28 -3.60
N TYR A 29 -2.98 -29.32 -4.89
CA TYR A 29 -4.40 -29.25 -5.23
C TYR A 29 -5.20 -30.41 -4.65
N PRO A 30 -4.90 -31.70 -4.97
CA PRO A 30 -5.66 -32.82 -4.40
C PRO A 30 -5.51 -32.93 -2.89
N LEU A 31 -4.33 -32.61 -2.32
CA LEU A 31 -4.11 -32.60 -0.88
C LEU A 31 -5.06 -31.61 -0.18
N THR A 32 -5.12 -30.37 -0.69
CA THR A 32 -5.97 -29.32 -0.11
C THR A 32 -7.45 -29.62 -0.31
N LEU A 33 -7.83 -30.15 -1.47
CA LEU A 33 -9.21 -30.54 -1.74
C LEU A 33 -9.69 -31.62 -0.77
N ASN A 34 -8.84 -32.62 -0.48
CA ASN A 34 -9.14 -33.65 0.50
C ASN A 34 -9.25 -33.06 1.91
N LEU A 35 -8.35 -32.17 2.30
CA LEU A 35 -8.44 -31.48 3.60
C LEU A 35 -9.75 -30.70 3.73
N VAL A 36 -10.14 -29.95 2.73
CA VAL A 36 -11.40 -29.19 2.74
C VAL A 36 -12.59 -30.15 2.86
N LYS A 37 -12.67 -31.18 1.99
CA LYS A 37 -13.78 -32.14 2.04
C LYS A 37 -13.88 -32.88 3.37
N SER A 38 -12.77 -33.32 3.96
CA SER A 38 -12.79 -33.99 5.25
C SER A 38 -13.21 -33.05 6.38
N SER A 39 -12.75 -31.80 6.36
CA SER A 39 -13.16 -30.78 7.34
C SER A 39 -14.66 -30.48 7.26
N LEU A 40 -15.21 -30.40 6.07
CA LEU A 40 -16.65 -30.19 5.88
C LEU A 40 -17.46 -31.39 6.35
N ALA A 41 -17.01 -32.61 6.05
CA ALA A 41 -17.65 -33.85 6.54
C ALA A 41 -17.64 -33.93 8.08
N GLU A 42 -16.58 -33.44 8.73
CA GLU A 42 -16.52 -33.39 10.20
C GLU A 42 -17.57 -32.39 10.75
N LEU A 43 -17.76 -31.23 10.11
CA LEU A 43 -18.81 -30.30 10.50
C LEU A 43 -20.21 -30.91 10.34
N ASP A 44 -20.44 -31.63 9.24
CA ASP A 44 -21.71 -32.33 8.99
C ASP A 44 -21.98 -33.40 10.05
N GLN A 45 -20.97 -34.20 10.39
CA GLN A 45 -21.07 -35.22 11.47
C GLN A 45 -21.42 -34.60 12.84
N LYS A 46 -20.93 -33.37 13.08
CA LYS A 46 -21.24 -32.63 14.32
C LYS A 46 -22.57 -31.86 14.24
N GLY A 47 -23.32 -31.96 13.14
CA GLY A 47 -24.57 -31.25 12.93
C GLY A 47 -24.42 -29.73 12.81
N ILE A 48 -23.19 -29.27 12.47
CA ILE A 48 -22.90 -27.84 12.35
C ILE A 48 -23.23 -27.38 10.92
N LYS A 49 -24.23 -26.54 10.80
CA LYS A 49 -24.54 -25.89 9.51
C LYS A 49 -23.49 -24.84 9.17
N TYR A 50 -22.97 -24.87 7.97
CA TYR A 50 -21.96 -23.95 7.48
C TYR A 50 -22.29 -23.42 6.07
N ARG A 51 -21.61 -22.38 5.69
CA ARG A 51 -21.57 -21.83 4.35
C ARG A 51 -20.12 -21.48 4.03
N ILE A 52 -19.61 -21.88 2.86
CA ILE A 52 -18.28 -21.49 2.41
C ILE A 52 -18.38 -20.05 1.85
N GLU A 53 -17.76 -19.10 2.53
CA GLU A 53 -17.82 -17.69 2.19
C GLU A 53 -16.81 -17.27 1.14
N GLY A 54 -15.69 -17.96 1.02
CA GLY A 54 -14.69 -17.64 0.02
C GLY A 54 -13.39 -18.41 0.18
N PHE A 55 -12.53 -18.25 -0.80
CA PHE A 55 -11.20 -18.82 -0.87
C PHE A 55 -10.18 -17.67 -0.88
N ILE A 56 -9.27 -17.64 0.07
CA ILE A 56 -8.18 -16.66 0.14
C ILE A 56 -6.95 -17.29 -0.52
N TRP A 57 -6.42 -16.60 -1.53
CA TRP A 57 -5.26 -17.05 -2.29
C TRP A 57 -4.12 -16.03 -2.25
N HIS A 58 -2.94 -16.45 -1.85
CA HIS A 58 -1.71 -15.68 -1.96
C HIS A 58 -0.57 -16.60 -2.34
N GLN A 59 -0.05 -16.44 -3.54
CA GLN A 59 1.04 -17.26 -4.10
C GLN A 59 1.50 -16.61 -5.42
N GLY A 60 2.67 -16.97 -5.92
CA GLY A 60 3.23 -16.55 -7.20
C GLY A 60 4.74 -16.42 -7.17
N GLU A 61 5.35 -16.44 -5.98
CA GLU A 61 6.79 -16.24 -5.79
C GLU A 61 7.62 -17.25 -6.57
N ASN A 62 7.26 -18.52 -6.48
CA ASN A 62 8.01 -19.59 -7.15
C ASN A 62 7.74 -19.62 -8.66
N ASP A 63 6.52 -19.30 -9.10
CA ASP A 63 6.19 -19.24 -10.52
C ASP A 63 7.05 -18.21 -11.26
N MET A 64 7.59 -17.19 -10.57
CA MET A 64 8.51 -16.22 -11.17
C MET A 64 9.82 -16.87 -11.69
N PHE A 65 10.23 -18.01 -11.17
CA PHE A 65 11.48 -18.68 -11.56
C PHE A 65 11.31 -19.63 -12.74
N GLU A 66 10.06 -19.97 -13.10
CA GLU A 66 9.73 -20.85 -14.22
C GLU A 66 9.02 -20.05 -15.31
N GLU A 67 9.70 -19.81 -16.42
CA GLU A 67 9.21 -18.95 -17.51
C GLU A 67 7.80 -19.32 -17.99
N ASN A 68 7.54 -20.62 -18.15
CA ASN A 68 6.24 -21.12 -18.57
C ASN A 68 5.14 -20.87 -17.53
N TYR A 69 5.45 -21.02 -16.23
CA TYR A 69 4.49 -20.78 -15.15
C TYR A 69 4.21 -19.29 -14.99
N MET A 70 5.25 -18.48 -15.10
CA MET A 70 5.15 -17.03 -15.00
C MET A 70 4.27 -16.45 -16.12
N THR A 71 4.57 -16.79 -17.35
CA THR A 71 3.86 -16.27 -18.54
C THR A 71 2.41 -16.74 -18.62
N ASN A 72 2.12 -17.94 -18.12
CA ASN A 72 0.79 -18.52 -18.10
C ASN A 72 0.07 -18.37 -16.76
N TYR A 73 0.58 -17.57 -15.82
CA TYR A 73 0.03 -17.49 -14.47
C TYR A 73 -1.47 -17.17 -14.46
N GLY A 74 -1.92 -16.22 -15.28
CA GLY A 74 -3.34 -15.85 -15.38
C GLY A 74 -4.22 -17.02 -15.83
N ASN A 75 -3.79 -17.78 -16.83
CA ASN A 75 -4.52 -18.95 -17.32
C ASN A 75 -4.54 -20.07 -16.27
N ASN A 76 -3.42 -20.31 -15.62
CA ASN A 76 -3.31 -21.29 -14.53
C ASN A 76 -4.25 -20.92 -13.36
N LEU A 77 -4.33 -19.64 -13.01
CA LEU A 77 -5.22 -19.15 -11.96
C LEU A 77 -6.69 -19.28 -12.34
N GLN A 78 -7.06 -18.98 -13.58
CA GLN A 78 -8.43 -19.19 -14.07
C GLN A 78 -8.84 -20.67 -13.97
N ASN A 79 -7.96 -21.57 -14.44
CA ASN A 79 -8.20 -23.01 -14.34
C ASN A 79 -8.34 -23.47 -12.89
N PHE A 80 -7.44 -23.03 -12.02
CA PHE A 80 -7.47 -23.31 -10.58
C PHE A 80 -8.81 -22.91 -9.95
N ILE A 81 -9.28 -21.69 -10.20
CA ILE A 81 -10.56 -21.19 -9.69
C ILE A 81 -11.74 -22.02 -10.24
N ALA A 82 -11.75 -22.28 -11.53
CA ALA A 82 -12.82 -23.06 -12.17
C ALA A 82 -12.93 -24.48 -11.58
N LYS A 83 -11.78 -25.11 -11.33
CA LYS A 83 -11.75 -26.48 -10.75
C LYS A 83 -12.22 -26.47 -9.29
N TRP A 84 -11.82 -25.52 -8.47
CA TRP A 84 -12.32 -25.37 -7.11
C TRP A 84 -13.83 -25.18 -7.07
N ARG A 85 -14.38 -24.34 -7.93
CA ARG A 85 -15.84 -24.13 -8.03
C ARG A 85 -16.57 -25.40 -8.42
N ARG A 86 -16.01 -26.15 -9.36
CA ARG A 86 -16.58 -27.44 -9.79
C ARG A 86 -16.50 -28.47 -8.67
N ASP A 87 -15.32 -28.67 -8.07
CA ASP A 87 -15.05 -29.78 -7.14
C ASP A 87 -15.69 -29.60 -5.76
N LEU A 88 -16.05 -28.35 -5.42
CA LEU A 88 -16.88 -28.01 -4.26
C LEU A 88 -18.37 -27.83 -4.60
N ASN A 89 -18.73 -27.90 -5.90
CA ASN A 89 -20.08 -27.62 -6.38
C ASN A 89 -20.62 -26.23 -5.97
N ILE A 90 -19.76 -25.21 -6.02
CA ILE A 90 -20.09 -23.82 -5.68
C ILE A 90 -19.69 -22.90 -6.85
N PRO A 91 -20.54 -22.77 -7.88
CA PRO A 91 -20.19 -22.02 -9.10
C PRO A 91 -19.81 -20.55 -8.87
N LYS A 92 -20.30 -19.95 -7.78
CA LYS A 92 -20.07 -18.55 -7.40
C LYS A 92 -19.13 -18.42 -6.19
N LEU A 93 -18.30 -19.43 -5.91
CA LEU A 93 -17.32 -19.34 -4.85
C LEU A 93 -16.44 -18.11 -5.07
N LYS A 94 -16.39 -17.24 -4.07
CA LYS A 94 -15.59 -16.02 -4.13
C LYS A 94 -14.11 -16.34 -3.93
N PHE A 95 -13.26 -15.69 -4.70
CA PHE A 95 -11.81 -15.76 -4.55
C PHE A 95 -11.26 -14.38 -4.19
N TYR A 96 -10.46 -14.32 -3.14
CA TYR A 96 -9.75 -13.13 -2.69
C TYR A 96 -8.26 -13.33 -2.96
N ILE A 97 -7.76 -12.69 -4.00
CA ILE A 97 -6.44 -12.93 -4.57
C ILE A 97 -5.50 -11.82 -4.11
N GLY A 98 -4.57 -12.15 -3.21
CA GLY A 98 -3.54 -11.21 -2.77
C GLY A 98 -2.51 -10.97 -3.86
N GLU A 99 -2.25 -9.68 -4.13
CA GLU A 99 -1.21 -9.24 -5.06
C GLU A 99 0.15 -9.80 -4.66
N LEU A 100 0.90 -10.34 -5.62
CA LEU A 100 2.29 -10.65 -5.40
C LEU A 100 3.12 -9.37 -5.31
N CYS A 101 3.87 -9.20 -4.22
CA CYS A 101 4.66 -8.00 -3.94
C CYS A 101 6.15 -8.26 -3.69
N THR A 102 6.68 -9.34 -4.23
CA THR A 102 8.11 -9.68 -4.11
C THR A 102 8.93 -8.89 -5.11
N LYS A 103 9.83 -8.03 -4.63
CA LYS A 103 10.62 -7.11 -5.47
C LYS A 103 12.03 -7.61 -5.73
N THR A 104 12.65 -8.18 -4.70
CA THR A 104 14.03 -8.67 -4.74
C THR A 104 14.15 -9.97 -3.98
N ILE A 105 14.93 -10.90 -4.51
CA ILE A 105 15.38 -12.11 -3.82
C ILE A 105 16.87 -12.25 -4.07
N TRP A 106 17.66 -12.47 -3.04
CA TRP A 106 19.12 -12.62 -3.13
C TRP A 106 19.84 -11.52 -3.91
N GLY A 107 19.35 -10.28 -3.79
CA GLY A 107 19.93 -9.16 -4.53
C GLY A 107 19.53 -9.05 -6.00
N MET A 108 18.72 -9.98 -6.52
CA MET A 108 18.17 -9.91 -7.88
C MET A 108 16.93 -9.02 -7.93
N ASP A 109 16.83 -8.20 -8.97
CA ASP A 109 15.60 -7.46 -9.26
C ASP A 109 14.55 -8.38 -9.90
N LEU A 110 13.54 -8.74 -9.15
CA LEU A 110 12.45 -9.61 -9.60
C LEU A 110 11.20 -8.83 -10.03
N ARG A 111 11.23 -7.51 -10.01
CA ARG A 111 10.03 -6.71 -10.36
C ARG A 111 9.44 -7.02 -11.73
N PRO A 112 10.21 -7.16 -12.82
CA PRO A 112 9.62 -7.53 -14.11
C PRO A 112 8.84 -8.85 -14.05
N ARG A 113 9.36 -9.84 -13.32
CA ARG A 113 8.74 -11.16 -13.13
C ARG A 113 7.52 -11.07 -12.20
N MET A 114 7.66 -10.36 -11.10
CA MET A 114 6.56 -10.09 -10.18
C MET A 114 5.39 -9.38 -10.89
N TYR A 115 5.70 -8.47 -11.80
CA TYR A 115 4.67 -7.77 -12.57
C TYR A 115 3.92 -8.70 -13.53
N ALA A 116 4.61 -9.64 -14.16
CA ALA A 116 3.96 -10.64 -15.00
C ALA A 116 2.92 -11.46 -14.20
N ILE A 117 3.29 -11.88 -12.98
CA ILE A 117 2.36 -12.57 -12.07
C ILE A 117 1.18 -11.67 -11.70
N SER A 118 1.46 -10.45 -11.23
CA SER A 118 0.42 -9.49 -10.80
C SER A 118 -0.53 -9.11 -11.93
N GLU A 119 -0.04 -8.97 -13.16
CA GLU A 119 -0.90 -8.75 -14.34
C GLU A 119 -1.79 -9.96 -14.62
N GLY A 120 -1.28 -11.19 -14.47
CA GLY A 120 -2.09 -12.41 -14.53
C GLY A 120 -3.20 -12.41 -13.47
N GLN A 121 -2.89 -12.05 -12.23
CA GLN A 121 -3.87 -11.92 -11.14
C GLN A 121 -4.95 -10.87 -11.47
N ARG A 122 -4.54 -9.71 -11.99
CA ARG A 122 -5.47 -8.63 -12.39
C ARG A 122 -6.35 -9.01 -13.58
N ALA A 123 -5.80 -9.70 -14.57
CA ALA A 123 -6.54 -10.14 -15.74
C ALA A 123 -7.72 -11.05 -15.33
N VAL A 124 -7.45 -11.98 -14.41
CA VAL A 124 -8.49 -12.89 -13.88
C VAL A 124 -9.58 -12.11 -13.15
N THR A 125 -9.22 -11.24 -12.22
CA THR A 125 -10.21 -10.50 -11.42
C THR A 125 -10.98 -9.46 -12.23
N LYS A 126 -10.45 -9.02 -13.37
CA LYS A 126 -11.16 -8.12 -14.30
C LYS A 126 -12.30 -8.82 -15.03
N THR A 127 -12.18 -10.11 -15.28
CA THR A 127 -13.15 -10.90 -16.06
C THR A 127 -14.06 -11.77 -15.22
N ASP A 128 -13.66 -12.09 -13.99
CA ASP A 128 -14.40 -12.95 -13.06
C ASP A 128 -15.10 -12.09 -11.97
N PRO A 129 -16.44 -11.96 -12.01
CA PRO A 129 -17.17 -11.13 -11.05
C PRO A 129 -17.18 -11.67 -9.62
N PHE A 130 -16.67 -12.88 -9.40
CA PHE A 130 -16.54 -13.52 -8.09
C PHE A 130 -15.07 -13.63 -7.65
N ALA A 131 -14.17 -12.92 -8.29
CA ALA A 131 -12.78 -12.79 -7.88
C ALA A 131 -12.45 -11.32 -7.56
N GLU A 132 -11.84 -11.09 -6.40
CA GLU A 132 -11.42 -9.76 -5.93
C GLU A 132 -9.90 -9.71 -5.86
N TYR A 133 -9.29 -8.67 -6.44
CA TYR A 133 -7.87 -8.40 -6.34
C TYR A 133 -7.58 -7.61 -5.08
N ILE A 134 -6.68 -8.10 -4.24
CA ILE A 134 -6.30 -7.47 -2.99
C ILE A 134 -4.93 -6.83 -3.14
N PRO A 135 -4.82 -5.50 -3.27
CA PRO A 135 -3.54 -4.83 -3.36
C PRO A 135 -2.71 -5.07 -2.10
N THR A 136 -1.44 -5.42 -2.27
CA THR A 136 -0.49 -5.63 -1.17
C THR A 136 0.74 -4.77 -1.30
N ALA A 137 0.85 -3.99 -2.38
CA ALA A 137 2.03 -3.19 -2.69
C ALA A 137 2.36 -2.14 -1.62
N HIS A 138 1.38 -1.75 -0.81
CA HIS A 138 1.50 -0.84 0.33
C HIS A 138 1.90 -1.56 1.62
N ILE A 139 1.81 -2.90 1.67
CA ILE A 139 2.17 -3.69 2.85
C ILE A 139 3.69 -3.75 2.98
N GLY A 140 4.18 -3.56 4.20
CA GLY A 140 5.60 -3.64 4.49
C GLY A 140 6.15 -5.04 4.30
N VAL A 141 7.11 -5.18 3.39
CA VAL A 141 7.98 -6.35 3.32
C VAL A 141 9.15 -6.09 4.24
N GLU A 142 9.34 -6.91 5.26
CA GLU A 142 10.50 -6.74 6.16
C GLU A 142 11.80 -6.94 5.38
N ILE A 143 12.73 -6.02 5.64
CA ILE A 143 14.13 -6.20 5.27
C ILE A 143 14.68 -7.22 6.26
N GLY A 144 14.59 -8.50 5.89
CA GLY A 144 15.04 -9.58 6.75
C GLY A 144 16.57 -9.66 6.80
N ASN A 145 17.08 -10.13 7.91
CA ASN A 145 18.46 -10.60 8.03
C ASN A 145 18.47 -12.12 7.74
N PRO A 146 19.24 -12.66 6.79
CA PRO A 146 20.34 -12.01 6.09
C PRO A 146 19.91 -11.15 4.88
N VAL A 147 20.78 -10.19 4.58
CA VAL A 147 20.69 -9.24 3.48
C VAL A 147 20.23 -9.88 2.16
N GLY A 148 19.23 -9.27 1.53
CA GLY A 148 18.75 -9.69 0.21
C GLY A 148 17.51 -10.59 0.22
N LEU A 149 16.91 -10.86 1.37
CA LEU A 149 15.69 -11.66 1.50
C LEU A 149 14.46 -10.75 1.74
N HIS A 150 14.07 -9.96 0.74
CA HIS A 150 12.95 -9.03 0.81
C HIS A 150 11.70 -9.55 0.10
N TYR A 151 11.29 -10.78 0.38
CA TYR A 151 10.15 -11.38 -0.29
C TYR A 151 9.07 -11.93 0.69
N HIS A 152 9.34 -11.88 1.98
CA HIS A 152 8.34 -12.24 2.97
C HIS A 152 7.77 -11.00 3.66
N TYR A 153 6.48 -11.00 3.93
CA TYR A 153 5.88 -10.03 4.83
C TYR A 153 6.35 -10.31 6.25
N GLY A 154 6.76 -9.28 6.95
CA GLY A 154 7.01 -9.37 8.38
C GLY A 154 5.73 -9.50 9.19
N THR A 155 5.87 -9.55 10.51
CA THR A 155 4.73 -9.75 11.43
C THR A 155 3.61 -8.75 11.18
N LEU A 156 3.94 -7.46 11.08
CA LEU A 156 2.95 -6.42 10.83
C LEU A 156 2.35 -6.52 9.42
N GLY A 157 3.17 -6.79 8.41
CA GLY A 157 2.69 -7.01 7.05
C GLY A 157 1.70 -8.16 6.94
N GLN A 158 1.91 -9.26 7.70
CA GLN A 158 0.96 -10.37 7.76
C GLN A 158 -0.37 -9.96 8.40
N LEU A 159 -0.34 -9.16 9.47
CA LEU A 159 -1.55 -8.63 10.09
C LEU A 159 -2.32 -7.70 9.15
N GLU A 160 -1.62 -6.78 8.48
CA GLU A 160 -2.21 -5.89 7.48
C GLU A 160 -2.84 -6.67 6.32
N HIS A 161 -2.15 -7.69 5.84
CA HIS A 161 -2.66 -8.54 4.78
C HIS A 161 -3.96 -9.23 5.20
N GLY A 162 -4.01 -9.74 6.44
CA GLY A 162 -5.23 -10.33 7.02
C GLY A 162 -6.41 -9.35 7.06
N VAL A 163 -6.15 -8.09 7.46
CA VAL A 163 -7.18 -7.03 7.47
C VAL A 163 -7.65 -6.70 6.05
N ASN A 164 -6.74 -6.62 5.09
CA ASN A 164 -7.11 -6.34 3.70
C ASN A 164 -8.04 -7.42 3.11
N TYR A 165 -7.80 -8.69 3.41
CA TYR A 165 -8.72 -9.76 3.04
C TYR A 165 -10.08 -9.62 3.73
N ALA A 166 -10.09 -9.31 5.03
CA ALA A 166 -11.32 -9.10 5.78
C ALA A 166 -12.12 -7.90 5.23
N ASP A 167 -11.47 -6.79 4.93
CA ASP A 167 -12.09 -5.60 4.34
C ASP A 167 -12.68 -5.89 2.95
N ALA A 168 -11.96 -6.63 2.11
CA ALA A 168 -12.46 -7.06 0.81
C ALA A 168 -13.72 -7.92 0.96
N TYR A 169 -13.70 -8.89 1.87
CA TYR A 169 -14.88 -9.69 2.17
C TYR A 169 -16.05 -8.83 2.68
N LEU A 170 -15.81 -7.96 3.67
CA LEU A 170 -16.84 -7.08 4.23
C LEU A 170 -17.45 -6.16 3.17
N LYS A 171 -16.63 -5.66 2.25
CA LYS A 171 -17.09 -4.88 1.09
C LYS A 171 -18.05 -5.68 0.21
N THR A 172 -17.74 -6.96 -0.06
CA THR A 172 -18.59 -7.81 -0.92
C THR A 172 -19.93 -8.19 -0.28
N ILE A 173 -20.09 -8.04 1.03
CA ILE A 173 -21.36 -8.25 1.76
C ILE A 173 -22.00 -6.94 2.22
N GLY A 174 -21.55 -5.80 1.69
CA GLY A 174 -22.09 -4.47 2.01
C GLY A 174 -21.73 -3.93 3.40
N LYS A 175 -20.77 -4.55 4.08
CA LYS A 175 -20.25 -4.11 5.39
C LYS A 175 -18.85 -3.54 5.23
N HIS A 176 -18.69 -2.24 5.39
CA HIS A 176 -17.37 -1.61 5.40
C HIS A 176 -16.84 -1.48 6.81
N SER A 177 -15.59 -1.89 7.05
CA SER A 177 -14.91 -1.75 8.34
C SER A 177 -14.52 -0.31 8.67
N LEU A 178 -14.34 0.53 7.64
CA LEU A 178 -13.85 1.90 7.79
C LEU A 178 -15.02 2.88 7.73
N GLN A 179 -15.40 3.43 8.89
CA GLN A 179 -16.35 4.52 8.96
C GLN A 179 -15.68 5.82 8.51
N ALA A 180 -16.28 6.51 7.55
CA ALA A 180 -15.91 7.88 7.24
C ALA A 180 -16.13 8.76 8.49
N ARG A 181 -15.19 9.68 8.74
CA ARG A 181 -15.25 10.66 9.84
C ARG A 181 -15.38 12.07 9.28
N PRO A 182 -16.47 12.41 8.57
CA PRO A 182 -16.58 13.70 7.90
C PRO A 182 -16.54 14.83 8.93
N LEU A 183 -15.89 15.94 8.53
CA LEU A 183 -15.98 17.18 9.28
C LEU A 183 -17.46 17.58 9.41
N LYS A 184 -17.93 17.72 10.66
CA LYS A 184 -19.31 18.16 10.95
C LYS A 184 -19.54 19.59 10.50
N THR A 185 -18.52 20.43 10.59
CA THR A 185 -18.54 21.84 10.19
C THR A 185 -17.24 22.15 9.48
N TRP A 186 -17.35 22.89 8.38
CA TRP A 186 -16.18 23.39 7.65
C TRP A 186 -15.47 24.48 8.48
N PRO A 187 -14.14 24.34 8.77
CA PRO A 187 -13.50 25.22 9.76
C PRO A 187 -13.12 26.60 9.23
N TYR A 188 -13.17 26.81 7.92
CA TYR A 188 -12.68 28.07 7.32
C TYR A 188 -13.83 28.91 6.80
N LYS A 189 -13.72 30.25 6.94
CA LYS A 189 -14.68 31.19 6.36
C LYS A 189 -14.56 31.18 4.84
N LYS A 190 -15.70 31.23 4.14
CA LYS A 190 -15.74 31.38 2.69
C LYS A 190 -15.03 32.68 2.28
N GLY A 191 -14.25 32.62 1.22
CA GLY A 191 -13.46 33.78 0.72
C GLY A 191 -12.12 33.98 1.43
N THR A 192 -11.76 33.14 2.41
CA THR A 192 -10.43 33.22 3.03
C THR A 192 -9.44 32.30 2.32
N GLU A 193 -8.16 32.63 2.47
CA GLU A 193 -7.05 31.79 2.01
C GLU A 193 -6.79 30.63 2.97
N VAL A 194 -6.45 29.48 2.42
CA VAL A 194 -5.96 28.30 3.14
C VAL A 194 -4.59 27.91 2.61
N LYS A 195 -3.68 27.53 3.52
CA LYS A 195 -2.38 26.96 3.18
C LYS A 195 -2.48 25.46 3.13
N LEU A 196 -2.31 24.89 1.94
CA LEU A 196 -2.34 23.46 1.69
C LEU A 196 -0.94 22.88 1.81
N PHE A 197 -0.75 21.96 2.75
CA PHE A 197 0.47 21.19 2.96
C PHE A 197 0.29 19.77 2.46
N ILE A 198 1.15 19.35 1.53
CA ILE A 198 1.14 18.00 1.01
C ILE A 198 2.19 17.16 1.74
N LEU A 199 1.77 16.08 2.37
CA LEU A 199 2.67 15.09 2.96
C LEU A 199 2.71 13.86 2.06
N ALA A 200 3.87 13.52 1.52
CA ALA A 200 4.00 12.46 0.53
C ALA A 200 5.18 11.53 0.82
N GLY A 201 5.08 10.28 0.43
CA GLY A 201 6.20 9.35 0.53
C GLY A 201 5.83 7.93 0.90
N HIS A 202 6.70 7.31 1.69
CA HIS A 202 6.75 5.89 1.98
C HIS A 202 6.36 5.59 3.46
N ARG A 203 6.76 4.45 4.00
CA ARG A 203 6.40 3.88 5.31
C ARG A 203 6.37 4.88 6.47
N ASN A 204 7.47 5.63 6.66
CA ASN A 204 7.56 6.58 7.77
C ASN A 204 6.63 7.78 7.59
N MET A 205 6.36 8.20 6.35
CA MET A 205 5.36 9.21 6.07
C MET A 205 3.94 8.66 6.25
N GLU A 206 3.71 7.39 5.93
CA GLU A 206 2.42 6.73 6.18
C GLU A 206 2.16 6.52 7.67
N GLY A 207 3.20 6.21 8.43
CA GLY A 207 3.13 5.91 9.86
C GLY A 207 2.92 4.42 10.14
N GLU A 208 3.49 3.55 9.31
CA GLU A 208 3.25 2.10 9.32
C GLU A 208 3.45 1.43 10.68
N ARG A 209 4.40 1.93 11.50
CA ARG A 209 4.72 1.36 12.82
C ARG A 209 4.46 2.30 14.00
N ALA A 210 3.79 3.40 13.78
CA ALA A 210 3.47 4.34 14.85
C ALA A 210 2.06 4.04 15.41
N PHE A 211 1.96 3.10 16.32
CA PHE A 211 0.68 2.69 16.91
C PHE A 211 0.20 3.66 17.98
N VAL A 212 -1.08 4.02 17.92
CA VAL A 212 -1.72 4.89 18.90
C VAL A 212 -1.59 4.35 20.34
N GLN A 213 -1.70 3.03 20.51
CA GLN A 213 -1.58 2.37 21.81
C GLN A 213 -0.16 2.41 22.40
N GLU A 214 0.87 2.69 21.61
CA GLU A 214 2.27 2.77 22.06
C GLU A 214 2.69 4.18 22.49
N VAL A 215 1.84 5.18 22.33
CA VAL A 215 2.15 6.59 22.62
C VAL A 215 2.28 6.90 24.12
N GLY A 216 2.12 5.92 24.98
CA GLY A 216 2.31 6.08 26.42
C GLY A 216 1.37 7.09 27.10
N SER A 217 1.59 7.36 28.38
CA SER A 217 0.69 8.17 29.22
C SER A 217 0.96 9.69 29.22
N SER A 218 1.94 10.17 28.44
CA SER A 218 2.25 11.59 28.35
C SER A 218 1.03 12.39 27.84
N LYS A 219 0.50 13.30 28.68
CA LYS A 219 -0.65 14.15 28.30
C LYS A 219 -0.39 14.93 27.01
N LYS A 220 0.84 15.40 26.79
CA LYS A 220 1.25 16.11 25.59
C LYS A 220 1.10 15.22 24.35
N HIS A 221 1.58 13.99 24.41
CA HIS A 221 1.51 13.07 23.27
C HIS A 221 0.09 12.56 23.07
N GLN A 222 -0.65 12.25 24.12
CA GLN A 222 -2.04 11.84 24.04
C GLN A 222 -2.95 12.94 23.42
N SER A 223 -2.63 14.22 23.65
CA SER A 223 -3.39 15.31 23.01
C SER A 223 -3.23 15.35 21.49
N LEU A 224 -2.10 14.87 20.95
CA LEU A 224 -1.84 14.80 19.50
C LEU A 224 -2.72 13.76 18.80
N LEU A 225 -3.17 12.74 19.53
CA LEU A 225 -3.99 11.64 18.99
C LEU A 225 -5.48 11.99 18.88
N LYS A 226 -5.92 13.09 19.49
CA LYS A 226 -7.33 13.52 19.42
C LYS A 226 -7.61 14.17 18.08
N ASP A 227 -8.80 13.89 17.54
CA ASP A 227 -9.29 14.54 16.34
C ASP A 227 -9.27 16.07 16.52
N ASN A 228 -8.65 16.76 15.57
CA ASN A 228 -8.58 18.21 15.53
C ASN A 228 -9.47 18.74 14.37
N PRO A 229 -10.71 19.14 14.64
CA PRO A 229 -11.63 19.61 13.60
C PRO A 229 -11.29 21.01 13.04
N ALA A 230 -10.33 21.72 13.63
CA ALA A 230 -9.88 23.01 13.12
C ALA A 230 -8.90 22.89 11.96
N ILE A 231 -8.42 21.67 11.65
CA ILE A 231 -7.56 21.37 10.50
C ILE A 231 -8.29 20.37 9.61
N ALA A 232 -8.66 20.79 8.40
CA ALA A 232 -9.22 19.90 7.42
C ALA A 232 -8.15 18.95 6.86
N TYR A 233 -8.43 17.67 6.89
CA TYR A 233 -7.51 16.61 6.50
C TYR A 233 -8.09 15.72 5.41
N LYS A 234 -7.27 15.41 4.41
CA LYS A 234 -7.58 14.49 3.32
C LYS A 234 -6.42 13.53 3.12
N TYR A 235 -6.69 12.27 2.80
CA TYR A 235 -5.64 11.30 2.64
C TYR A 235 -5.91 10.25 1.57
N SER A 236 -4.82 9.69 1.03
CA SER A 236 -4.76 8.52 0.17
C SER A 236 -3.56 7.69 0.62
N LEU A 237 -3.80 6.61 1.36
CA LEU A 237 -2.78 5.71 1.88
C LEU A 237 -2.69 4.45 1.04
N GLY A 238 -1.51 3.83 1.01
CA GLY A 238 -1.27 2.59 0.28
C GLY A 238 -1.53 2.71 -1.22
N GLY A 239 -1.20 3.87 -1.82
CA GLY A 239 -1.46 4.11 -3.24
C GLY A 239 -2.96 4.17 -3.58
N GLY A 240 -3.80 4.51 -2.61
CA GLY A 240 -5.24 4.65 -2.78
C GLY A 240 -6.07 3.49 -2.25
N TYR A 241 -5.44 2.51 -1.61
CA TYR A 241 -6.16 1.43 -0.95
C TYR A 241 -7.09 1.94 0.15
N ARG A 242 -6.59 2.90 0.97
CA ARG A 242 -7.39 3.62 1.96
C ARG A 242 -7.43 5.10 1.64
N LYS A 243 -8.62 5.63 1.34
CA LYS A 243 -8.85 7.04 1.02
C LYS A 243 -9.90 7.64 1.92
N SER A 244 -9.71 8.91 2.30
CA SER A 244 -10.80 9.70 2.86
C SER A 244 -11.91 9.88 1.81
N LYS A 245 -13.14 9.60 2.18
CA LYS A 245 -14.33 9.79 1.32
C LYS A 245 -14.81 11.25 1.29
N SER A 246 -14.40 12.01 2.30
CA SER A 246 -14.71 13.42 2.50
C SER A 246 -13.55 14.08 3.22
N TRP A 247 -13.66 15.37 3.47
CA TRP A 247 -12.75 16.05 4.39
C TRP A 247 -13.03 15.59 5.83
N GLU A 248 -11.98 15.22 6.54
CA GLU A 248 -12.04 14.69 7.90
C GLU A 248 -11.30 15.63 8.88
N PRO A 249 -11.53 15.56 10.19
CA PRO A 249 -10.66 16.20 11.16
C PRO A 249 -9.27 15.56 11.12
N LEU A 250 -8.23 16.34 11.37
CA LEU A 250 -6.88 15.80 11.51
C LEU A 250 -6.83 14.84 12.70
N GLY A 251 -6.50 13.59 12.45
CA GLY A 251 -6.42 12.54 13.47
C GLY A 251 -5.80 11.27 12.92
N PRO A 252 -5.59 10.23 13.74
CA PRO A 252 -5.04 8.96 13.30
C PRO A 252 -5.91 8.29 12.24
N VAL A 253 -5.33 7.91 11.11
CA VAL A 253 -6.04 7.29 9.98
C VAL A 253 -5.31 6.09 9.42
N GLY A 254 -4.13 5.75 9.92
CA GLY A 254 -3.35 4.62 9.47
C GLY A 254 -4.03 3.28 9.70
N PHE A 255 -3.57 2.26 8.99
CA PHE A 255 -3.99 0.89 9.24
C PHE A 255 -3.66 0.49 10.70
N TYR A 256 -4.45 -0.36 11.31
CA TYR A 256 -4.26 -0.80 12.71
C TYR A 256 -4.22 0.31 13.76
N ASN A 257 -4.88 1.42 13.51
CA ASN A 257 -4.86 2.55 14.42
C ASN A 257 -3.44 3.15 14.55
N THR A 258 -2.80 3.35 13.39
CA THR A 258 -1.50 4.01 13.29
C THR A 258 -1.65 5.46 12.82
N PHE A 259 -0.58 6.22 12.89
CA PHE A 259 -0.51 7.61 12.46
C PHE A 259 0.89 7.95 11.95
N GLY A 260 1.00 8.95 11.12
CA GLY A 260 2.29 9.50 10.65
C GLY A 260 2.58 10.87 11.25
N PRO A 261 3.55 11.61 10.67
CA PRO A 261 3.97 12.91 11.17
C PRO A 261 2.91 14.00 11.05
N GLU A 262 1.83 13.79 10.31
CA GLU A 262 0.77 14.79 10.09
C GLU A 262 0.18 15.34 11.38
N LEU A 263 0.06 14.51 12.43
CA LEU A 263 -0.57 14.93 13.68
C LEU A 263 0.22 15.99 14.41
N SER A 264 1.50 15.72 14.63
CA SER A 264 2.41 16.68 15.31
C SER A 264 2.71 17.88 14.41
N PHE A 265 2.85 17.66 13.10
CA PHE A 265 3.08 18.71 12.11
C PHE A 265 1.93 19.72 12.10
N GLY A 266 0.70 19.27 11.95
CA GLY A 266 -0.47 20.15 11.90
C GLY A 266 -0.68 20.91 13.20
N GLN A 267 -0.56 20.24 14.34
CA GLN A 267 -0.72 20.91 15.63
C GLN A 267 0.42 21.89 15.93
N ALA A 268 1.67 21.60 15.55
CA ALA A 268 2.79 22.51 15.72
C ALA A 268 2.63 23.76 14.86
N LEU A 269 2.16 23.63 13.62
CA LEU A 269 1.86 24.78 12.76
C LEU A 269 0.72 25.61 13.34
N GLN A 270 -0.37 25.00 13.76
CA GLN A 270 -1.50 25.70 14.35
C GLN A 270 -1.13 26.48 15.62
N ALA A 271 -0.26 25.92 16.44
CA ALA A 271 0.21 26.57 17.67
C ALA A 271 1.05 27.83 17.40
N LYS A 272 1.75 27.86 16.28
CA LYS A 272 2.70 28.95 15.93
C LYS A 272 2.16 29.94 14.90
N ASN A 273 1.09 29.58 14.21
CA ASN A 273 0.58 30.31 13.06
C ASN A 273 -0.94 30.49 13.16
N LYS A 274 -1.42 31.70 12.83
CA LYS A 274 -2.86 32.01 12.79
C LYS A 274 -3.51 31.72 11.43
N GLU A 275 -2.77 31.14 10.51
CA GLU A 275 -3.23 30.84 9.15
C GLU A 275 -4.17 29.62 9.14
N ASN A 276 -5.02 29.57 8.16
CA ASN A 276 -5.89 28.42 7.90
C ASN A 276 -5.05 27.28 7.30
N ILE A 277 -4.88 26.19 8.02
CA ILE A 277 -4.03 25.06 7.65
C ILE A 277 -4.89 23.92 7.14
N VAL A 278 -4.56 23.42 5.95
CA VAL A 278 -5.13 22.21 5.36
C VAL A 278 -4.00 21.21 5.12
N ILE A 279 -4.22 19.96 5.49
CA ILE A 279 -3.24 18.89 5.25
C ILE A 279 -3.84 17.86 4.28
N ALA A 280 -3.06 17.50 3.28
CA ALA A 280 -3.38 16.39 2.39
C ALA A 280 -2.20 15.40 2.35
N LYS A 281 -2.47 14.13 2.57
CA LYS A 281 -1.45 13.09 2.67
C LYS A 281 -1.63 12.04 1.58
N PHE A 282 -0.56 11.80 0.83
CA PHE A 282 -0.52 10.77 -0.21
C PHE A 282 0.68 9.85 0.00
N THR A 283 0.44 8.60 0.32
CA THR A 283 1.51 7.66 0.65
C THR A 283 1.35 6.31 -0.03
N HIS A 284 2.48 5.62 -0.17
CA HIS A 284 2.52 4.25 -0.68
C HIS A 284 3.68 3.48 -0.06
N SER A 285 3.42 2.75 1.02
CA SER A 285 4.43 2.07 1.84
C SER A 285 5.32 1.08 1.08
N GLY A 286 4.79 0.41 0.06
CA GLY A 286 5.54 -0.54 -0.75
C GLY A 286 6.33 0.07 -1.91
N SER A 287 6.32 1.40 -2.10
CA SER A 287 6.93 2.03 -3.27
C SER A 287 8.44 2.24 -3.16
N GLN A 288 9.04 2.46 -4.32
CA GLN A 288 10.42 2.92 -4.51
C GLN A 288 10.40 4.24 -5.29
N ILE A 289 11.48 4.99 -5.26
CA ILE A 289 11.52 6.31 -5.92
C ILE A 289 11.21 6.22 -7.42
N ILE A 290 11.58 5.14 -8.08
CA ILE A 290 11.25 4.91 -9.50
C ILE A 290 9.74 4.91 -9.75
N ASP A 291 8.93 4.41 -8.82
CA ASP A 291 7.47 4.37 -8.95
C ASP A 291 6.86 5.78 -8.92
N TRP A 292 7.56 6.75 -8.32
CA TRP A 292 7.18 8.14 -8.21
C TRP A 292 7.70 9.03 -9.34
N THR A 293 8.57 8.52 -10.21
CA THR A 293 9.07 9.31 -11.35
C THR A 293 7.97 9.52 -12.39
N PRO A 294 8.03 10.61 -13.18
CA PRO A 294 7.08 10.85 -14.27
C PRO A 294 7.01 9.72 -15.28
N GLY A 295 8.12 9.05 -15.57
CA GLY A 295 8.18 7.87 -16.44
C GLY A 295 7.66 6.59 -15.78
N GLY A 296 7.61 6.57 -14.47
CA GLY A 296 7.20 5.41 -13.68
C GLY A 296 8.16 4.24 -13.74
N SER A 297 7.81 3.17 -13.02
CA SER A 297 8.41 1.86 -13.23
C SER A 297 7.75 1.17 -14.42
N LEU A 298 8.34 0.08 -14.90
CA LEU A 298 7.78 -0.72 -16.00
C LEU A 298 6.39 -1.28 -15.70
N ALA A 299 5.98 -1.31 -14.43
CA ALA A 299 4.65 -1.72 -14.03
C ALA A 299 3.67 -0.55 -14.06
N LYS A 300 2.72 -0.61 -14.94
CA LYS A 300 1.61 0.37 -15.02
C LYS A 300 0.87 0.53 -13.70
N SER A 301 0.73 -0.54 -12.92
CA SER A 301 0.05 -0.53 -11.62
C SER A 301 0.82 0.19 -10.51
N ARG A 302 2.09 0.51 -10.71
CA ARG A 302 2.97 1.21 -9.78
C ARG A 302 3.46 2.55 -10.29
N HIS A 303 2.86 3.06 -11.34
CA HIS A 303 3.11 4.42 -11.79
C HIS A 303 2.34 5.39 -10.89
N ILE A 304 2.97 5.77 -9.79
CA ILE A 304 2.35 6.52 -8.68
C ILE A 304 2.24 8.01 -9.03
N TYR A 305 3.18 8.53 -9.81
CA TYR A 305 3.28 9.96 -10.12
C TYR A 305 1.97 10.59 -10.64
N PRO A 306 1.28 10.03 -11.65
CA PRO A 306 0.04 10.61 -12.13
C PRO A 306 -1.05 10.66 -11.05
N ALA A 307 -1.15 9.61 -10.23
CA ALA A 307 -2.13 9.57 -9.14
C ALA A 307 -1.81 10.61 -8.05
N PHE A 308 -0.53 10.82 -7.75
CA PHE A 308 -0.06 11.85 -6.82
C PHE A 308 -0.41 13.27 -7.31
N ILE A 309 -0.10 13.59 -8.57
CA ILE A 309 -0.42 14.90 -9.17
C ILE A 309 -1.94 15.12 -9.23
N ASN A 310 -2.70 14.11 -9.65
CA ASN A 310 -4.16 14.20 -9.68
C ASN A 310 -4.75 14.43 -8.29
N PHE A 311 -4.25 13.73 -7.26
CA PHE A 311 -4.68 13.93 -5.89
C PHE A 311 -4.47 15.36 -5.41
N ILE A 312 -3.36 16.02 -5.76
CA ILE A 312 -3.11 17.43 -5.43
C ILE A 312 -4.09 18.33 -6.17
N LYS A 313 -4.26 18.14 -7.49
CA LYS A 313 -5.18 18.94 -8.31
C LYS A 313 -6.63 18.83 -7.84
N GLU A 314 -7.10 17.62 -7.56
CA GLU A 314 -8.43 17.36 -7.01
C GLU A 314 -8.61 18.05 -5.65
N THR A 315 -7.60 17.95 -4.78
CA THR A 315 -7.59 18.58 -3.46
C THR A 315 -7.73 20.11 -3.56
N ILE A 316 -6.96 20.74 -4.46
CA ILE A 316 -7.04 22.17 -4.72
C ILE A 316 -8.44 22.54 -5.26
N GLY A 317 -8.94 21.80 -6.26
CA GLY A 317 -10.26 22.05 -6.85
C GLY A 317 -11.41 21.92 -5.84
N GLU A 318 -11.35 20.94 -4.93
CA GLU A 318 -12.32 20.79 -3.86
C GLU A 318 -12.30 21.98 -2.87
N LEU A 319 -11.11 22.47 -2.50
CA LEU A 319 -10.98 23.65 -1.63
C LEU A 319 -11.54 24.90 -2.30
N GLN A 320 -11.23 25.09 -3.59
CA GLN A 320 -11.76 26.19 -4.38
C GLN A 320 -13.30 26.11 -4.51
N SER A 321 -13.85 24.92 -4.69
CA SER A 321 -15.32 24.72 -4.75
C SER A 321 -16.01 25.07 -3.43
N LYS A 322 -15.28 25.00 -2.30
CA LYS A 322 -15.75 25.47 -0.99
C LYS A 322 -15.59 26.98 -0.79
N GLY A 323 -15.09 27.68 -1.81
CA GLY A 323 -14.87 29.12 -1.81
C GLY A 323 -13.59 29.56 -1.12
N GLN A 324 -12.58 28.70 -1.05
CA GLN A 324 -11.27 29.04 -0.49
C GLN A 324 -10.31 29.49 -1.60
N ALA A 325 -9.51 30.53 -1.35
CA ALA A 325 -8.26 30.72 -2.06
C ALA A 325 -7.23 29.71 -1.53
N VAL A 326 -6.43 29.13 -2.40
CA VAL A 326 -5.50 28.04 -2.02
C VAL A 326 -4.07 28.43 -2.31
N GLU A 327 -3.26 28.54 -1.28
CA GLU A 327 -1.80 28.58 -1.40
C GLU A 327 -1.27 27.16 -1.21
N LEU A 328 -0.62 26.58 -2.22
CA LEU A 328 0.10 25.31 -2.08
C LEU A 328 1.44 25.59 -1.39
N ALA A 329 1.47 25.43 -0.08
CA ALA A 329 2.58 25.85 0.78
C ALA A 329 3.84 24.99 0.63
N GLY A 330 3.69 23.75 0.17
CA GLY A 330 4.82 22.88 -0.14
C GLY A 330 4.49 21.40 -0.08
N VAL A 331 5.44 20.60 -0.57
CA VAL A 331 5.44 19.14 -0.51
C VAL A 331 6.48 18.70 0.53
N PHE A 332 6.04 17.98 1.54
CA PHE A 332 6.88 17.35 2.57
C PHE A 332 7.05 15.89 2.20
N TYR A 333 8.24 15.53 1.76
CA TYR A 333 8.51 14.24 1.14
C TYR A 333 9.50 13.40 1.95
N HIS A 334 9.11 12.16 2.25
CA HIS A 334 9.99 11.20 2.91
C HIS A 334 9.90 9.84 2.20
N LEU A 335 10.99 9.48 1.52
CA LEU A 335 11.13 8.22 0.80
C LEU A 335 12.61 7.90 0.63
N GLY A 336 12.96 6.64 0.45
CA GLY A 336 14.32 6.19 0.15
C GLY A 336 14.70 4.90 0.85
N GLU A 337 13.99 4.48 1.88
CA GLU A 337 14.33 3.30 2.67
C GLU A 337 14.39 2.02 1.83
N ASN A 338 13.46 1.86 0.89
CA ASN A 338 13.48 0.71 -0.02
C ASN A 338 14.54 0.81 -1.10
N ASP A 339 14.95 2.02 -1.47
CA ASP A 339 15.96 2.26 -2.50
C ASP A 339 17.37 2.00 -1.97
N MET A 340 17.60 2.24 -0.67
CA MET A 340 18.89 2.00 -0.03
C MET A 340 19.31 0.54 -0.09
N SER A 341 18.37 -0.39 -0.09
CA SER A 341 18.66 -1.83 -0.10
C SER A 341 19.07 -2.40 -1.46
N PHE A 342 18.92 -1.62 -2.54
CA PHE A 342 19.25 -2.07 -3.89
C PHE A 342 20.13 -1.06 -4.62
N TYR A 343 21.38 -1.43 -4.86
CA TYR A 343 22.43 -0.53 -5.37
C TYR A 343 22.05 0.29 -6.61
N PRO A 344 21.46 -0.26 -7.69
CA PRO A 344 21.07 0.54 -8.85
C PRO A 344 20.09 1.65 -8.54
N TYR A 345 19.13 1.41 -7.62
CA TYR A 345 18.16 2.43 -7.24
C TYR A 345 18.76 3.49 -6.34
N ARG A 346 19.61 3.07 -5.43
CA ARG A 346 20.36 3.99 -4.57
C ARG A 346 21.18 4.97 -5.41
N LYS A 347 21.90 4.50 -6.43
CA LYS A 347 22.70 5.35 -7.33
C LYS A 347 21.89 6.27 -8.24
N GLN A 348 20.63 5.98 -8.47
CA GLN A 348 19.73 6.81 -9.31
C GLN A 348 18.77 7.66 -8.49
N ALA A 349 18.88 7.65 -7.17
CA ALA A 349 17.93 8.31 -6.28
C ALA A 349 17.89 9.84 -6.49
N ALA A 350 19.06 10.49 -6.62
CA ALA A 350 19.16 11.93 -6.87
C ALA A 350 18.48 12.35 -8.17
N GLU A 351 18.86 11.73 -9.27
CA GLU A 351 18.29 12.04 -10.59
C GLU A 351 16.77 11.87 -10.62
N ARG A 352 16.29 10.80 -10.01
CA ARG A 352 14.85 10.52 -9.91
C ARG A 352 14.13 11.55 -9.07
N LEU A 353 14.68 11.93 -7.92
CA LEU A 353 14.10 12.97 -7.07
C LEU A 353 14.05 14.31 -7.78
N GLN A 354 15.12 14.72 -8.46
CA GLN A 354 15.13 15.94 -9.27
C GLN A 354 14.06 15.91 -10.38
N SER A 355 13.89 14.77 -11.03
CA SER A 355 12.87 14.59 -12.07
C SER A 355 11.46 14.76 -11.50
N ILE A 356 11.17 14.20 -10.32
CA ILE A 356 9.89 14.33 -9.63
C ILE A 356 9.61 15.79 -9.29
N ILE A 357 10.58 16.47 -8.67
CA ILE A 357 10.46 17.88 -8.27
C ILE A 357 10.19 18.76 -9.50
N LYS A 358 11.06 18.65 -10.51
CA LYS A 358 10.96 19.46 -11.73
C LYS A 358 9.62 19.27 -12.44
N GLN A 359 9.22 18.01 -12.64
CA GLN A 359 7.98 17.72 -13.37
C GLN A 359 6.75 18.12 -12.56
N SER A 360 6.74 17.91 -11.24
CA SER A 360 5.61 18.33 -10.41
C SER A 360 5.38 19.83 -10.42
N ARG A 361 6.45 20.64 -10.44
CA ARG A 361 6.36 22.10 -10.60
C ARG A 361 5.71 22.48 -11.94
N ALA A 362 6.10 21.80 -13.01
CA ALA A 362 5.52 22.03 -14.34
C ALA A 362 4.03 21.62 -14.38
N ASP A 363 3.71 20.41 -13.90
CA ASP A 363 2.36 19.87 -13.97
C ASP A 363 1.34 20.59 -13.07
N LEU A 364 1.82 21.21 -11.99
CA LEU A 364 1.02 22.03 -11.07
C LEU A 364 1.05 23.51 -11.44
N GLY A 365 1.84 23.93 -12.43
CA GLY A 365 1.98 25.32 -12.83
C GLY A 365 2.62 26.21 -11.76
N GLN A 366 3.50 25.65 -10.91
CA GLN A 366 4.12 26.34 -9.78
C GLN A 366 5.63 26.14 -9.76
N SER A 367 6.35 26.97 -10.51
CA SER A 367 7.80 26.87 -10.69
C SER A 367 8.60 27.00 -9.38
N SER A 368 8.08 27.71 -8.38
CA SER A 368 8.68 27.93 -7.07
C SER A 368 8.08 27.06 -5.97
N LEU A 369 7.37 25.97 -6.32
CA LEU A 369 6.83 25.03 -5.33
C LEU A 369 7.96 24.47 -4.47
N LYS A 370 7.84 24.67 -3.17
CA LYS A 370 8.82 24.21 -2.19
C LYS A 370 8.68 22.71 -1.94
N TRP A 371 9.83 22.03 -1.94
CA TRP A 371 9.95 20.64 -1.56
C TRP A 371 10.82 20.52 -0.31
N TYR A 372 10.25 19.95 0.73
CA TYR A 372 10.93 19.67 1.99
C TYR A 372 11.20 18.17 2.05
N VAL A 373 12.41 17.77 1.66
CA VAL A 373 12.80 16.37 1.60
C VAL A 373 13.53 16.00 2.89
N SER A 374 13.02 15.02 3.61
CA SER A 374 13.66 14.57 4.83
C SER A 374 14.85 13.66 4.54
N GLN A 375 15.92 13.88 5.28
CA GLN A 375 17.11 13.04 5.23
C GLN A 375 16.82 11.67 5.84
N GLN A 376 17.37 10.62 5.20
CA GLN A 376 17.34 9.27 5.76
C GLN A 376 18.23 9.18 7.00
N PRO A 377 17.83 8.45 8.05
CA PRO A 377 18.72 8.24 9.18
C PRO A 377 19.96 7.45 8.73
N PRO A 378 21.15 7.82 9.19
CA PRO A 378 22.34 7.02 8.89
C PRO A 378 22.18 5.62 9.50
N THR A 379 22.52 4.60 8.72
CA THR A 379 22.51 3.22 9.18
C THR A 379 23.85 2.56 8.86
N ASN A 380 24.33 1.76 9.82
CA ASN A 380 25.54 0.97 9.70
C ASN A 380 25.20 -0.51 9.47
N ASP A 381 23.94 -0.85 9.22
CA ASP A 381 23.52 -2.23 9.01
C ASP A 381 24.15 -2.78 7.73
N LYS A 382 24.67 -4.00 7.81
CA LYS A 382 25.25 -4.69 6.67
C LYS A 382 24.23 -4.81 5.55
N GLY A 383 24.56 -4.26 4.38
CA GLY A 383 23.73 -4.29 3.17
C GLY A 383 22.72 -3.16 3.02
N VAL A 384 22.61 -2.26 4.02
CA VAL A 384 21.85 -1.02 3.91
C VAL A 384 22.82 0.15 4.02
N ASN A 385 22.93 0.95 2.96
CA ASN A 385 23.82 2.11 2.94
C ASN A 385 23.02 3.36 2.61
N SER A 386 22.86 4.23 3.61
CA SER A 386 22.15 5.50 3.49
C SER A 386 23.03 6.65 2.98
N ILE A 387 24.36 6.48 2.97
CA ILE A 387 25.32 7.57 2.69
C ILE A 387 25.06 8.18 1.31
N ASP A 388 24.91 7.36 0.28
CA ASP A 388 24.66 7.85 -1.09
C ASP A 388 23.35 8.67 -1.15
N VAL A 389 22.28 8.18 -0.54
CA VAL A 389 20.97 8.86 -0.53
C VAL A 389 21.01 10.16 0.25
N ILE A 390 21.73 10.20 1.37
CA ILE A 390 21.94 11.41 2.18
C ILE A 390 22.69 12.46 1.36
N SER A 391 23.83 12.09 0.80
CA SER A 391 24.65 12.99 -0.03
C SER A 391 23.89 13.53 -1.24
N ASP A 392 23.07 12.70 -1.87
CA ASP A 392 22.23 13.09 -3.00
C ASP A 392 21.19 14.14 -2.60
N VAL A 393 20.50 13.95 -1.47
CA VAL A 393 19.51 14.91 -0.96
C VAL A 393 20.17 16.24 -0.61
N GLU A 394 21.33 16.22 0.04
CA GLU A 394 22.11 17.43 0.35
C GLU A 394 22.55 18.18 -0.91
N THR A 395 23.01 17.46 -1.92
CA THR A 395 23.41 18.03 -3.20
C THR A 395 22.23 18.71 -3.92
N ILE A 396 21.07 18.06 -3.95
CA ILE A 396 19.87 18.62 -4.54
C ILE A 396 19.43 19.88 -3.81
N ALA A 397 19.38 19.83 -2.47
CA ALA A 397 18.99 20.96 -1.65
C ALA A 397 19.94 22.16 -1.79
N ALA A 398 21.24 21.92 -2.00
CA ALA A 398 22.21 22.99 -2.25
C ALA A 398 22.03 23.63 -3.64
N ALA A 399 21.56 22.88 -4.63
CA ALA A 399 21.39 23.34 -6.02
C ALA A 399 20.01 23.96 -6.31
N ASP A 400 18.99 23.63 -5.52
CA ASP A 400 17.60 24.06 -5.70
C ASP A 400 17.17 24.96 -4.53
N PRO A 401 16.92 26.28 -4.76
CA PRO A 401 16.55 27.22 -3.69
C PRO A 401 15.13 27.02 -3.17
N HIS A 402 14.36 26.15 -3.76
CA HIS A 402 12.96 25.86 -3.47
C HIS A 402 12.74 24.38 -3.10
#